data_741407a89b0a56c5ed2b3ece13165442
#
_entry.id   741407a89b0a56c5ed2b3ece13165442
#
_cell.length_a   1.000
_cell.length_b   1.000
_cell.length_c   1.000
_cell.angle_alpha   90.00
_cell.angle_beta   90.00
_cell.angle_gamma   90.00
#
_symmetry.space_group_name_H-M   'P 1'
#
loop_
_entity.id
_entity.type
_entity.pdbx_description
1 polymer ?
#
loop_
_entity_poly.entity_id
_entity_poly.type
_entity_poly.pdbx_seq_one_letter_code
_entity_poly.pdbx_strand_id
1 'polypeptide(L)'
;AVTLEAEAKIAETAADAERLTTPIPDGEMVWHVWGRGSGKPCLYLLHGGYGSWIHWIRNVDALDSKFTVFAGDIPGLGDSDPPADRRDPDQIGRLIADGIELLTPKNEQARLMAFSFGGVIGGHVAPHLGQRLKSLTLVGASGMGLRRVDFLPLARFERDMSPTAIRHLARRNLELLMVRDPKTVDALALHMQVMN
;
A
#
# COMPACT_ATOMS: atom_id res chain seq x y z
N ALA A 1 7.36 -14.78 20.45
CA ALA A 1 5.97 -15.23 20.24
C ALA A 1 5.19 -14.21 19.38
N VAL A 2 5.09 -12.97 19.80
CA VAL A 2 4.31 -11.90 19.12
C VAL A 2 4.78 -11.61 17.69
N THR A 3 6.09 -11.60 17.45
CA THR A 3 6.68 -11.38 16.11
C THR A 3 6.41 -12.57 15.18
N LEU A 4 6.56 -13.79 15.69
CA LEU A 4 6.31 -15.02 14.92
C LEU A 4 4.85 -15.16 14.48
N GLU A 5 3.90 -14.72 15.28
CA GLU A 5 2.48 -14.74 14.93
C GLU A 5 2.17 -13.73 13.81
N ALA A 6 2.76 -12.54 13.87
CA ALA A 6 2.63 -11.53 12.81
C ALA A 6 3.27 -11.99 11.49
N GLU A 7 4.47 -12.56 11.55
CA GLU A 7 5.16 -13.13 10.39
C GLU A 7 4.37 -14.30 9.78
N ALA A 8 3.82 -15.18 10.61
CA ALA A 8 2.98 -16.28 10.16
C ALA A 8 1.73 -15.77 9.42
N LYS A 9 1.06 -14.73 9.94
CA LYS A 9 -0.12 -14.14 9.27
C LYS A 9 0.25 -13.50 7.92
N ILE A 10 1.39 -12.81 7.84
CA ILE A 10 1.88 -12.25 6.58
C ILE A 10 2.18 -13.36 5.58
N ALA A 11 2.90 -14.40 6.01
CA ALA A 11 3.24 -15.53 5.15
C ALA A 11 2.00 -16.30 4.67
N GLU A 12 1.03 -16.54 5.54
CA GLU A 12 -0.26 -17.16 5.19
C GLU A 12 -0.99 -16.35 4.11
N THR A 13 -1.16 -15.04 4.34
CA THR A 13 -1.87 -14.17 3.38
C THR A 13 -1.11 -14.06 2.06
N ALA A 14 0.22 -14.02 2.09
CA ALA A 14 1.05 -13.99 0.89
C ALA A 14 1.00 -15.31 0.09
N ALA A 15 0.86 -16.45 0.78
CA ALA A 15 0.79 -17.77 0.13
C ALA A 15 -0.45 -17.94 -0.76
N ASP A 16 -1.54 -17.23 -0.45
CA ASP A 16 -2.77 -17.22 -1.23
C ASP A 16 -2.73 -16.23 -2.41
N ALA A 17 -1.68 -15.42 -2.50
CA ALA A 17 -1.50 -14.44 -3.57
C ALA A 17 -0.69 -15.00 -4.74
N GLU A 18 -1.10 -14.68 -5.96
CA GLU A 18 -0.23 -14.77 -7.13
C GLU A 18 0.65 -13.51 -7.17
N ARG A 19 1.97 -13.68 -7.30
CA ARG A 19 2.90 -12.56 -7.49
C ARG A 19 3.03 -12.29 -8.99
N LEU A 20 2.61 -11.09 -9.41
CA LEU A 20 2.78 -10.60 -10.78
C LEU A 20 3.75 -9.43 -10.81
N THR A 21 4.32 -9.18 -11.98
CA THR A 21 5.13 -7.98 -12.23
C THR A 21 4.65 -7.25 -13.47
N THR A 22 4.84 -5.93 -13.47
CA THR A 22 4.68 -5.08 -14.67
C THR A 22 5.97 -4.29 -14.90
N PRO A 23 6.38 -4.11 -16.17
CA PRO A 23 7.63 -3.45 -16.47
C PRO A 23 7.60 -1.96 -16.09
N ILE A 24 8.71 -1.49 -15.54
CA ILE A 24 9.04 -0.07 -15.43
C ILE A 24 10.43 0.15 -16.07
N PRO A 25 10.84 1.38 -16.41
CA PRO A 25 12.21 1.63 -16.87
C PRO A 25 13.21 1.12 -15.81
N ASP A 26 14.13 0.27 -16.24
CA ASP A 26 15.19 -0.32 -15.41
C ASP A 26 14.73 -1.29 -14.31
N GLY A 27 13.52 -1.87 -14.42
CA GLY A 27 13.05 -2.83 -13.42
C GLY A 27 11.58 -3.24 -13.56
N GLU A 28 11.01 -3.66 -12.45
CA GLU A 28 9.65 -4.18 -12.37
C GLU A 28 8.88 -3.59 -11.19
N MET A 29 7.59 -3.33 -11.37
CA MET A 29 6.64 -3.11 -10.28
C MET A 29 5.99 -4.43 -9.89
N VAL A 30 5.90 -4.71 -8.59
CA VAL A 30 5.35 -5.94 -8.03
C VAL A 30 3.90 -5.74 -7.60
N TRP A 31 3.10 -6.77 -7.88
CA TRP A 31 1.69 -6.88 -7.52
C TRP A 31 1.43 -8.20 -6.82
N HIS A 32 0.74 -8.15 -5.70
CA HIS A 32 0.20 -9.32 -5.01
C HIS A 32 -1.28 -9.42 -5.37
N VAL A 33 -1.70 -10.57 -5.93
CA VAL A 33 -3.01 -10.70 -6.58
C VAL A 33 -3.81 -11.85 -5.99
N TRP A 34 -5.03 -11.57 -5.55
CA TRP A 34 -5.99 -12.56 -5.07
C TRP A 34 -7.22 -12.63 -5.99
N GLY A 35 -7.79 -13.82 -6.14
CA GLY A 35 -9.00 -14.03 -6.91
C GLY A 35 -8.84 -13.90 -8.43
N ARG A 36 -7.64 -14.03 -8.98
CA ARG A 36 -7.40 -13.96 -10.42
C ARG A 36 -8.18 -15.07 -11.14
N GLY A 37 -8.78 -14.73 -12.29
CA GLY A 37 -9.59 -15.65 -13.08
C GLY A 37 -10.99 -15.91 -12.54
N SER A 38 -11.39 -15.27 -11.44
CA SER A 38 -12.73 -15.41 -10.84
C SER A 38 -13.85 -14.69 -11.61
N GLY A 39 -13.52 -13.86 -12.59
CA GLY A 39 -14.49 -13.00 -13.29
C GLY A 39 -15.01 -11.83 -12.47
N LYS A 40 -14.46 -11.61 -11.27
CA LYS A 40 -14.79 -10.47 -10.42
C LYS A 40 -14.14 -9.18 -10.95
N PRO A 41 -14.73 -7.99 -10.69
CA PRO A 41 -14.15 -6.72 -11.12
C PRO A 41 -12.78 -6.46 -10.52
N CYS A 42 -11.87 -5.83 -11.28
CA CYS A 42 -10.53 -5.49 -10.82
C CYS A 42 -10.54 -4.33 -9.80
N LEU A 43 -9.85 -4.53 -8.67
CA LEU A 43 -9.59 -3.54 -7.63
C LEU A 43 -8.09 -3.47 -7.36
N TYR A 44 -7.52 -2.29 -7.55
CA TYR A 44 -6.12 -1.98 -7.31
C TYR A 44 -5.97 -1.25 -5.98
N LEU A 45 -4.98 -1.65 -5.18
CA LEU A 45 -4.71 -1.10 -3.85
C LEU A 45 -3.31 -0.49 -3.82
N LEU A 46 -3.19 0.77 -3.40
CA LEU A 46 -1.91 1.45 -3.18
C LEU A 46 -1.72 1.75 -1.70
N HIS A 47 -0.60 1.31 -1.16
CA HIS A 47 -0.25 1.45 0.26
C HIS A 47 0.23 2.85 0.63
N GLY A 48 0.38 3.13 1.92
CA GLY A 48 0.92 4.38 2.46
C GLY A 48 2.45 4.47 2.33
N GLY A 49 3.00 5.63 2.69
CA GLY A 49 4.45 5.86 2.68
C GLY A 49 5.21 4.84 3.52
N TYR A 50 6.43 4.52 3.07
CA TYR A 50 7.32 3.52 3.67
C TYR A 50 6.72 2.12 3.83
N GLY A 51 5.59 1.82 3.17
CA GLY A 51 4.88 0.55 3.30
C GLY A 51 5.05 -0.35 2.08
N SER A 52 4.24 -1.39 2.09
CA SER A 52 4.08 -2.37 1.01
C SER A 52 2.64 -2.87 0.99
N TRP A 53 2.35 -3.87 0.17
CA TRP A 53 1.04 -4.52 0.10
C TRP A 53 0.49 -4.92 1.49
N ILE A 54 1.35 -5.19 2.47
CA ILE A 54 0.95 -5.59 3.82
C ILE A 54 0.09 -4.56 4.55
N HIS A 55 0.06 -3.29 4.14
CA HIS A 55 -0.89 -2.31 4.67
C HIS A 55 -2.34 -2.73 4.46
N TRP A 56 -2.61 -3.58 3.49
CA TRP A 56 -3.94 -4.09 3.14
C TRP A 56 -4.26 -5.48 3.71
N ILE A 57 -3.33 -6.09 4.45
CA ILE A 57 -3.41 -7.48 4.92
C ILE A 57 -4.72 -7.81 5.65
N ARG A 58 -5.30 -6.85 6.37
CA ARG A 58 -6.56 -7.02 7.09
C ARG A 58 -7.81 -6.86 6.21
N ASN A 59 -7.62 -6.36 5.00
CA ASN A 59 -8.72 -6.03 4.09
C ASN A 59 -8.83 -7.03 2.95
N VAL A 60 -7.76 -7.74 2.62
CA VAL A 60 -7.66 -8.62 1.45
C VAL A 60 -8.79 -9.62 1.42
N ASP A 61 -9.00 -10.40 2.49
CA ASP A 61 -10.01 -11.46 2.53
C ASP A 61 -11.43 -10.91 2.25
N ALA A 62 -11.77 -9.77 2.86
CA ALA A 62 -13.07 -9.14 2.65
C ALA A 62 -13.21 -8.57 1.23
N LEU A 63 -12.15 -8.03 0.66
CA LEU A 63 -12.14 -7.46 -0.68
C LEU A 63 -12.13 -8.55 -1.74
N ASP A 64 -11.36 -9.62 -1.56
CA ASP A 64 -11.31 -10.75 -2.50
C ASP A 64 -12.66 -11.45 -2.65
N SER A 65 -13.50 -11.41 -1.63
CA SER A 65 -14.88 -11.94 -1.76
C SER A 65 -15.69 -11.28 -2.89
N LYS A 66 -15.33 -10.04 -3.29
CA LYS A 66 -16.09 -9.20 -4.25
C LYS A 66 -15.28 -8.76 -5.48
N PHE A 67 -13.97 -8.76 -5.40
CA PHE A 67 -13.08 -8.23 -6.42
C PHE A 67 -11.94 -9.20 -6.72
N THR A 68 -11.36 -9.09 -7.91
CA THR A 68 -9.98 -9.51 -8.12
C THR A 68 -9.10 -8.41 -7.58
N VAL A 69 -8.34 -8.69 -6.51
CA VAL A 69 -7.57 -7.69 -5.76
C VAL A 69 -6.13 -7.68 -6.23
N PHE A 70 -5.63 -6.51 -6.59
CA PHE A 70 -4.23 -6.26 -6.99
C PHE A 70 -3.62 -5.29 -5.98
N ALA A 71 -2.87 -5.75 -5.01
CA ALA A 71 -2.13 -4.89 -4.10
C ALA A 71 -0.71 -4.65 -4.65
N GLY A 72 -0.48 -3.43 -5.12
CA GLY A 72 0.79 -3.04 -5.74
C GLY A 72 1.74 -2.43 -4.72
N ASP A 73 3.01 -2.82 -4.80
CA ASP A 73 4.08 -2.13 -4.13
C ASP A 73 4.48 -0.91 -4.98
N ILE A 74 4.29 0.28 -4.44
CA ILE A 74 4.58 1.53 -5.15
C ILE A 74 6.06 1.54 -5.60
N PRO A 75 6.39 1.90 -6.85
CA PRO A 75 7.77 1.93 -7.34
C PRO A 75 8.76 2.58 -6.37
N GLY A 76 9.80 1.82 -6.00
CA GLY A 76 10.79 2.18 -4.98
C GLY A 76 10.43 1.88 -3.54
N LEU A 77 9.32 1.19 -3.30
CA LEU A 77 8.86 0.70 -2.00
C LEU A 77 8.49 -0.79 -2.10
N GLY A 78 8.45 -1.48 -0.95
CA GLY A 78 8.19 -2.91 -0.92
C GLY A 78 9.19 -3.69 -1.77
N ASP A 79 8.68 -4.59 -2.60
CA ASP A 79 9.47 -5.42 -3.51
C ASP A 79 9.62 -4.83 -4.92
N SER A 80 9.08 -3.62 -5.18
CA SER A 80 9.18 -2.96 -6.48
C SER A 80 10.49 -2.21 -6.65
N ASP A 81 11.05 -2.30 -7.87
CA ASP A 81 12.23 -1.54 -8.23
C ASP A 81 11.98 -0.02 -8.19
N PRO A 82 13.03 0.79 -7.97
CA PRO A 82 12.88 2.23 -7.91
C PRO A 82 12.62 2.84 -9.30
N PRO A 83 11.78 3.89 -9.37
CA PRO A 83 11.65 4.68 -10.59
C PRO A 83 12.90 5.54 -10.82
N ALA A 84 13.08 6.04 -12.03
CA ALA A 84 14.21 6.92 -12.40
C ALA A 84 14.26 8.18 -11.52
N ASP A 85 13.12 8.80 -11.23
CA ASP A 85 13.00 9.90 -10.26
C ASP A 85 11.97 9.56 -9.17
N ARG A 86 12.48 9.26 -7.97
CA ARG A 86 11.65 8.98 -6.77
C ARG A 86 10.89 10.21 -6.25
N ARG A 87 11.17 11.40 -6.76
CA ARG A 87 10.58 12.67 -6.30
C ARG A 87 9.47 13.16 -7.22
N ASP A 88 9.34 12.56 -8.40
CA ASP A 88 8.30 12.90 -9.35
C ASP A 88 7.05 12.02 -9.17
N PRO A 89 6.00 12.51 -8.47
CA PRO A 89 4.78 11.74 -8.24
C PRO A 89 3.99 11.50 -9.52
N ASP A 90 4.13 12.32 -10.55
CA ASP A 90 3.45 12.12 -11.83
C ASP A 90 4.10 10.99 -12.63
N GLN A 91 5.43 10.91 -12.63
CA GLN A 91 6.15 9.78 -13.22
C GLN A 91 5.74 8.47 -12.53
N ILE A 92 5.73 8.44 -11.18
CA ILE A 92 5.30 7.26 -10.41
C ILE A 92 3.85 6.90 -10.76
N GLY A 93 2.96 7.90 -10.81
CA GLY A 93 1.56 7.71 -11.18
C GLY A 93 1.38 7.10 -12.56
N ARG A 94 2.17 7.55 -13.54
CA ARG A 94 2.17 7.00 -14.91
C ARG A 94 2.61 5.53 -14.93
N LEU A 95 3.72 5.18 -14.27
CA LEU A 95 4.21 3.80 -14.20
C LEU A 95 3.15 2.85 -13.62
N ILE A 96 2.47 3.28 -12.55
CA ILE A 96 1.38 2.51 -11.96
C ILE A 96 0.19 2.41 -12.90
N ALA A 97 -0.18 3.49 -13.59
CA ALA A 97 -1.26 3.48 -14.56
C ALA A 97 -0.99 2.51 -15.71
N ASP A 98 0.24 2.52 -16.25
CA ASP A 98 0.67 1.59 -17.29
C ASP A 98 0.55 0.12 -16.81
N GLY A 99 0.97 -0.17 -15.57
CA GLY A 99 0.79 -1.48 -14.96
C GLY A 99 -0.67 -1.88 -14.83
N ILE A 100 -1.53 -0.99 -14.36
CA ILE A 100 -2.99 -1.21 -14.26
C ILE A 100 -3.60 -1.49 -15.65
N GLU A 101 -3.19 -0.75 -16.66
CA GLU A 101 -3.65 -0.96 -18.05
C GLU A 101 -3.25 -2.33 -18.60
N LEU A 102 -2.05 -2.81 -18.28
CA LEU A 102 -1.58 -4.13 -18.70
C LEU A 102 -2.36 -5.26 -18.02
N LEU A 103 -2.73 -5.09 -16.76
CA LEU A 103 -3.37 -6.11 -15.94
C LEU A 103 -4.91 -6.11 -16.05
N THR A 104 -5.52 -4.97 -16.42
CA THR A 104 -6.98 -4.87 -16.54
C THR A 104 -7.45 -5.35 -17.91
N PRO A 105 -8.42 -6.28 -17.99
CA PRO A 105 -9.01 -6.68 -19.27
C PRO A 105 -9.51 -5.49 -20.09
N LYS A 106 -9.36 -5.57 -21.43
CA LYS A 106 -9.69 -4.45 -22.35
C LYS A 106 -11.12 -3.95 -22.24
N ASN A 107 -12.06 -4.81 -21.90
CA ASN A 107 -13.50 -4.54 -21.76
C ASN A 107 -13.91 -4.15 -20.33
N GLU A 108 -12.96 -4.01 -19.41
CA GLU A 108 -13.22 -3.65 -18.02
C GLU A 108 -12.63 -2.30 -17.65
N GLN A 109 -13.15 -1.71 -16.58
CA GLN A 109 -12.59 -0.52 -15.93
C GLN A 109 -11.99 -0.89 -14.58
N ALA A 110 -10.81 -0.35 -14.30
CA ALA A 110 -10.14 -0.49 -13.01
C ALA A 110 -10.85 0.31 -11.92
N ARG A 111 -10.80 -0.20 -10.68
CA ARG A 111 -11.11 0.58 -9.47
C ARG A 111 -9.81 0.74 -8.70
N LEU A 112 -9.57 1.93 -8.18
CA LEU A 112 -8.36 2.23 -7.42
C LEU A 112 -8.74 2.65 -6.00
N MET A 113 -8.16 2.00 -4.99
CA MET A 113 -8.23 2.41 -3.59
C MET A 113 -6.83 2.70 -3.10
N ALA A 114 -6.63 3.86 -2.50
CA ALA A 114 -5.31 4.37 -2.20
C ALA A 114 -5.24 5.00 -0.81
N PHE A 115 -4.27 4.57 -0.01
CA PHE A 115 -4.12 4.95 1.39
C PHE A 115 -2.99 5.94 1.61
N SER A 116 -3.24 7.01 2.38
CA SER A 116 -2.23 7.97 2.85
C SER A 116 -1.37 8.54 1.69
N PHE A 117 -0.07 8.30 1.66
CA PHE A 117 0.83 8.67 0.56
C PHE A 117 0.40 8.03 -0.76
N GLY A 118 -0.04 6.77 -0.73
CA GLY A 118 -0.63 6.12 -1.90
C GLY A 118 -1.83 6.88 -2.45
N GLY A 119 -2.57 7.61 -1.60
CA GLY A 119 -3.66 8.48 -2.03
C GLY A 119 -3.17 9.69 -2.83
N VAL A 120 -2.02 10.27 -2.48
CA VAL A 120 -1.37 11.31 -3.30
C VAL A 120 -1.00 10.73 -4.67
N ILE A 121 -0.34 9.59 -4.67
CA ILE A 121 0.05 8.89 -5.91
C ILE A 121 -1.18 8.48 -6.73
N GLY A 122 -2.24 7.97 -6.09
CA GLY A 122 -3.52 7.62 -6.74
C GLY A 122 -4.16 8.81 -7.46
N GLY A 123 -4.01 10.02 -6.91
CA GLY A 123 -4.40 11.26 -7.56
C GLY A 123 -3.63 11.54 -8.86
N HIS A 124 -2.37 11.13 -8.96
CA HIS A 124 -1.57 11.20 -10.18
C HIS A 124 -1.84 10.03 -11.14
N VAL A 125 -2.20 8.85 -10.63
CA VAL A 125 -2.61 7.70 -11.47
C VAL A 125 -3.91 8.00 -12.23
N ALA A 126 -4.88 8.61 -11.56
CA ALA A 126 -6.22 8.78 -12.10
C ALA A 126 -6.28 9.53 -13.46
N PRO A 127 -5.57 10.64 -13.68
CA PRO A 127 -5.55 11.32 -14.98
C PRO A 127 -4.99 10.44 -16.11
N HIS A 128 -3.98 9.62 -15.83
CA HIS A 128 -3.37 8.72 -16.83
C HIS A 128 -4.32 7.59 -17.24
N LEU A 129 -5.13 7.07 -16.32
CA LEU A 129 -6.14 6.06 -16.63
C LEU A 129 -7.39 6.64 -17.32
N GLY A 130 -7.73 7.89 -17.05
CA GLY A 130 -8.89 8.54 -17.65
C GLY A 130 -10.18 7.70 -17.58
N GLN A 131 -10.77 7.39 -18.73
CA GLN A 131 -12.02 6.59 -18.81
C GLN A 131 -11.83 5.12 -18.43
N ARG A 132 -10.61 4.62 -18.32
CA ARG A 132 -10.32 3.28 -17.85
C ARG A 132 -10.48 3.15 -16.33
N LEU A 133 -10.54 4.27 -15.61
CA LEU A 133 -10.79 4.30 -14.18
C LEU A 133 -12.28 4.42 -13.88
N LYS A 134 -12.84 3.41 -13.23
CA LYS A 134 -14.24 3.39 -12.76
C LYS A 134 -14.46 4.26 -11.53
N SER A 135 -13.51 4.18 -10.59
CA SER A 135 -13.58 4.91 -9.31
C SER A 135 -12.20 5.03 -8.67
N LEU A 136 -12.01 6.15 -7.97
CA LEU A 136 -10.89 6.39 -7.06
C LEU A 136 -11.42 6.54 -5.64
N THR A 137 -10.97 5.69 -4.72
CA THR A 137 -11.27 5.77 -3.29
C THR A 137 -10.01 6.20 -2.54
N LEU A 138 -10.07 7.34 -1.86
CA LEU A 138 -8.96 7.86 -1.07
C LEU A 138 -9.21 7.60 0.42
N VAL A 139 -8.26 6.94 1.08
CA VAL A 139 -8.32 6.60 2.50
C VAL A 139 -7.24 7.36 3.25
N GLY A 140 -7.63 8.33 4.07
CA GLY A 140 -6.69 9.13 4.87
C GLY A 140 -5.60 9.83 4.04
N ALA A 141 -5.91 10.20 2.79
CA ALA A 141 -4.96 10.82 1.88
C ALA A 141 -4.60 12.24 2.31
N SER A 142 -3.33 12.59 2.18
CA SER A 142 -2.85 13.97 2.27
C SER A 142 -2.97 14.70 0.92
N GLY A 143 -2.71 16.01 0.90
CA GLY A 143 -2.69 16.77 -0.37
C GLY A 143 -4.05 17.23 -0.88
N MET A 144 -5.13 17.04 -0.11
CA MET A 144 -6.51 17.42 -0.48
C MET A 144 -6.83 18.91 -0.27
N GLY A 145 -5.82 19.76 -0.18
CA GLY A 145 -6.02 21.20 0.07
C GLY A 145 -6.48 21.55 1.49
N LEU A 146 -6.61 20.59 2.36
CA LEU A 146 -6.96 20.82 3.76
C LEU A 146 -5.77 21.41 4.53
N ARG A 147 -6.07 22.33 5.45
CA ARG A 147 -5.06 22.89 6.34
C ARG A 147 -4.39 21.77 7.11
N ARG A 148 -3.05 21.69 7.06
CA ARG A 148 -2.31 20.77 7.91
C ARG A 148 -2.62 21.08 9.36
N VAL A 149 -3.08 20.08 10.10
CA VAL A 149 -3.06 20.11 11.55
C VAL A 149 -1.60 19.98 11.97
N ASP A 150 -1.14 20.78 12.93
CA ASP A 150 0.20 20.62 13.48
C ASP A 150 0.29 19.24 14.15
N PHE A 151 0.89 18.30 13.45
CA PHE A 151 1.13 16.99 14.01
C PHE A 151 2.24 17.06 15.05
N LEU A 152 2.03 16.39 16.18
CA LEU A 152 3.12 16.12 17.09
C LEU A 152 4.26 15.45 16.31
N PRO A 153 5.52 15.86 16.51
CA PRO A 153 6.63 15.32 15.76
C PRO A 153 6.72 13.82 15.98
N LEU A 154 6.69 13.07 14.87
CA LEU A 154 6.95 11.65 14.89
C LEU A 154 8.37 11.41 15.39
N ALA A 155 8.49 10.45 16.27
CA ALA A 155 9.80 10.03 16.71
C ALA A 155 10.49 9.23 15.58
N ARG A 156 11.79 9.50 15.36
CA ARG A 156 12.60 8.86 14.33
C ARG A 156 13.29 7.64 14.91
N PHE A 157 13.42 6.59 14.09
CA PHE A 157 14.24 5.43 14.43
C PHE A 157 15.73 5.82 14.27
N GLU A 158 16.53 5.48 15.28
CA GLU A 158 17.97 5.67 15.27
C GLU A 158 18.67 4.31 15.15
N ARG A 159 19.87 4.28 14.54
CA ARG A 159 20.57 3.01 14.23
C ARG A 159 20.87 2.15 15.45
N ASP A 160 21.11 2.76 16.61
CA ASP A 160 21.58 2.08 17.83
C ASP A 160 20.47 1.80 18.85
N MET A 161 19.20 1.90 18.43
CA MET A 161 18.07 1.65 19.33
C MET A 161 17.94 0.16 19.65
N SER A 162 17.65 -0.15 20.91
CA SER A 162 17.32 -1.52 21.30
C SER A 162 15.97 -1.96 20.69
N PRO A 163 15.75 -3.28 20.45
CA PRO A 163 14.49 -3.79 19.95
C PRO A 163 13.25 -3.35 20.76
N THR A 164 13.44 -3.17 22.07
CA THR A 164 12.37 -2.67 22.97
C THR A 164 12.07 -1.20 22.72
N ALA A 165 13.10 -0.37 22.54
CA ALA A 165 12.95 1.05 22.22
C ALA A 165 12.28 1.23 20.85
N ILE A 166 12.68 0.46 19.83
CA ILE A 166 12.07 0.46 18.51
C ILE A 166 10.56 0.16 18.59
N ARG A 167 10.18 -0.90 19.30
CA ARG A 167 8.75 -1.25 19.49
C ARG A 167 7.96 -0.18 20.23
N HIS A 168 8.53 0.43 21.25
CA HIS A 168 7.88 1.52 21.98
C HIS A 168 7.64 2.72 21.08
N LEU A 169 8.64 3.08 20.28
CA LEU A 169 8.57 4.17 19.32
C LEU A 169 7.54 3.90 18.22
N ALA A 170 7.55 2.69 17.67
CA ALA A 170 6.57 2.25 16.67
C ALA A 170 5.14 2.36 17.21
N ARG A 171 4.89 1.89 18.45
CA ARG A 171 3.59 2.03 19.11
C ARG A 171 3.18 3.49 19.23
N ARG A 172 4.07 4.34 19.75
CA ARG A 172 3.80 5.77 19.90
C ARG A 172 3.44 6.43 18.57
N ASN A 173 4.18 6.14 17.50
CA ASN A 173 3.91 6.69 16.17
C ASN A 173 2.56 6.24 15.62
N LEU A 174 2.18 4.96 15.81
CA LEU A 174 0.86 4.46 15.46
C LEU A 174 -0.27 5.18 16.23
N GLU A 175 -0.12 5.34 17.53
CA GLU A 175 -1.09 6.01 18.40
C GLU A 175 -1.25 7.50 18.05
N LEU A 176 -0.18 8.14 17.59
CA LEU A 176 -0.22 9.56 17.18
C LEU A 176 -0.86 9.78 15.81
N LEU A 177 -0.65 8.87 14.85
CA LEU A 177 -1.03 9.08 13.45
C LEU A 177 -2.19 8.23 12.96
N MET A 178 -2.30 6.99 13.43
CA MET A 178 -3.07 5.97 12.74
C MET A 178 -4.27 5.48 13.53
N VAL A 179 -4.18 5.43 14.85
CA VAL A 179 -5.22 4.79 15.67
C VAL A 179 -5.71 5.73 16.76
N ARG A 180 -7.03 5.82 16.89
CA ARG A 180 -7.66 6.60 17.97
C ARG A 180 -7.69 5.86 19.30
N ASP A 181 -7.89 4.54 19.25
CA ASP A 181 -7.91 3.68 20.45
C ASP A 181 -6.60 2.90 20.51
N PRO A 182 -5.70 3.19 21.48
CA PRO A 182 -4.43 2.48 21.66
C PRO A 182 -4.56 0.95 21.83
N LYS A 183 -5.74 0.47 22.26
CA LYS A 183 -6.01 -0.97 22.42
C LYS A 183 -6.06 -1.71 21.09
N THR A 184 -6.24 -1.01 19.98
CA THR A 184 -6.25 -1.61 18.63
C THR A 184 -4.84 -1.85 18.07
N VAL A 185 -3.78 -1.35 18.73
CA VAL A 185 -2.38 -1.59 18.35
C VAL A 185 -1.98 -2.98 18.83
N ASP A 186 -2.18 -3.97 17.98
CA ASP A 186 -1.79 -5.36 18.23
C ASP A 186 -0.39 -5.71 17.71
N ALA A 187 -0.04 -6.97 17.78
CA ALA A 187 1.24 -7.53 17.37
C ALA A 187 1.55 -7.27 15.88
N LEU A 188 0.56 -7.49 15.02
CA LEU A 188 0.69 -7.31 13.58
C LEU A 188 0.92 -5.84 13.22
N ALA A 189 0.13 -4.92 13.80
CA ALA A 189 0.30 -3.48 13.58
C ALA A 189 1.71 -3.00 13.99
N LEU A 190 2.21 -3.46 15.16
CA LEU A 190 3.56 -3.14 15.61
C LEU A 190 4.64 -3.72 14.72
N HIS A 191 4.48 -4.97 14.29
CA HIS A 191 5.44 -5.63 13.41
C HIS A 191 5.53 -4.89 12.07
N MET A 192 4.40 -4.58 11.46
CA MET A 192 4.33 -3.81 10.21
C MET A 192 4.99 -2.42 10.34
N GLN A 193 4.77 -1.73 11.45
CA GLN A 193 5.36 -0.40 11.68
C GLN A 193 6.88 -0.44 11.88
N VAL A 194 7.43 -1.58 12.34
CA VAL A 194 8.88 -1.78 12.51
C VAL A 194 9.55 -2.20 11.20
N MET A 195 8.83 -2.94 10.33
CA MET A 195 9.36 -3.39 9.03
C MET A 195 9.45 -2.27 7.99
N ASN A 196 8.60 -1.25 8.12
CA ASN A 196 8.49 -0.11 7.23
C ASN A 196 9.27 1.07 7.80
#